data_113453bfd5d2726c51e02c34bcb4603f
#
_entry.id   113453bfd5d2726c51e02c34bcb4603f
#
_cell.length_a   1.000
_cell.length_b   1.000
_cell.length_c   1.000
_cell.angle_alpha   90.00
_cell.angle_beta   90.00
_cell.angle_gamma   90.00
#
_symmetry.space_group_name_H-M   'P 1'
#
loop_
_entity.id
_entity.type
_entity.pdbx_description
1 polymer ?
#
loop_
_entity_poly.entity_id
_entity_poly.type
_entity_poly.pdbx_seq_one_letter_code
_entity_poly.pdbx_strand_id
1 'polypeptide(L)'
;TRTQPWLSDRQLDDLHAQLLRQPNRTLLEANEAVQALLFKAQVDRNEITGEADPVVALIDFAHPQRNRFHAINQFRVDTPGCVKRCIIPDIVLFVNGIPLVVVEAKVADATAANPMHAAFEQLLRYRNGRPETKNAGLREGEPRLFHSNLLLVRTCGERCEFGTITSGHEHFYAWKDIWPESRRQYTPPLGVERQQELLIQGLLAPDTLLDVLRTSTVFMDIDAGRRIKVVCRYQQYRAARKIVE
;
A
#
# COMPACT_ATOMS: atom_id res chain seq x y z
N THR A 1 -5.32 -22.93 -2.23
CA THR A 1 -5.72 -23.71 -1.04
C THR A 1 -6.41 -22.76 -0.08
N ARG A 2 -7.69 -23.00 0.22
CA ARG A 2 -8.44 -22.18 1.17
C ARG A 2 -7.87 -22.44 2.57
N THR A 3 -7.37 -21.42 3.21
CA THR A 3 -6.89 -21.50 4.61
C THR A 3 -8.07 -21.52 5.60
N GLN A 4 -9.27 -21.17 5.15
CA GLN A 4 -10.51 -21.12 5.93
C GLN A 4 -11.60 -21.87 5.16
N PRO A 5 -11.62 -23.21 5.24
CA PRO A 5 -12.52 -24.07 4.42
C PRO A 5 -14.00 -23.95 4.82
N TRP A 6 -14.28 -23.30 5.93
CA TRP A 6 -15.63 -23.07 6.45
C TRP A 6 -16.35 -21.86 5.77
N LEU A 7 -15.63 -21.05 4.98
CA LEU A 7 -16.23 -19.96 4.21
C LEU A 7 -16.91 -20.49 2.96
N SER A 8 -18.18 -20.10 2.77
CA SER A 8 -18.90 -20.32 1.52
C SER A 8 -18.43 -19.39 0.41
N ASP A 9 -18.72 -19.76 -0.84
CA ASP A 9 -18.41 -18.91 -2.00
C ASP A 9 -19.15 -17.56 -1.91
N ARG A 10 -20.41 -17.55 -1.46
CA ARG A 10 -21.19 -16.35 -1.23
C ARG A 10 -20.49 -15.40 -0.24
N GLN A 11 -20.04 -15.92 0.90
CA GLN A 11 -19.34 -15.11 1.91
C GLN A 11 -18.03 -14.56 1.35
N LEU A 12 -17.31 -15.31 0.51
CA LEU A 12 -16.11 -14.81 -0.18
C LEU A 12 -16.45 -13.68 -1.16
N ASP A 13 -17.53 -13.81 -1.92
CA ASP A 13 -17.97 -12.77 -2.85
C ASP A 13 -18.41 -11.50 -2.11
N ASP A 14 -19.11 -11.65 -0.97
CA ASP A 14 -19.52 -10.54 -0.13
C ASP A 14 -18.30 -9.82 0.48
N LEU A 15 -17.29 -10.54 0.96
CA LEU A 15 -16.04 -9.95 1.46
C LEU A 15 -15.27 -9.23 0.35
N HIS A 16 -15.20 -9.84 -0.84
CA HIS A 16 -14.57 -9.20 -2.00
C HIS A 16 -15.32 -7.92 -2.40
N ALA A 17 -16.64 -7.94 -2.39
CA ALA A 17 -17.46 -6.77 -2.63
C ALA A 17 -17.21 -5.66 -1.58
N GLN A 18 -17.06 -6.01 -0.31
CA GLN A 18 -16.75 -5.05 0.76
C GLN A 18 -15.37 -4.40 0.56
N LEU A 19 -14.37 -5.13 0.08
CA LEU A 19 -13.04 -4.56 -0.23
C LEU A 19 -13.09 -3.58 -1.40
N LEU A 20 -13.87 -3.87 -2.43
CA LEU A 20 -13.90 -3.08 -3.67
C LEU A 20 -14.93 -1.95 -3.66
N ARG A 21 -16.11 -2.18 -3.07
CA ARG A 21 -17.24 -1.26 -3.13
C ARG A 21 -17.32 -0.44 -1.85
N GLN A 22 -16.90 0.81 -1.93
CA GLN A 22 -16.94 1.78 -0.84
C GLN A 22 -17.81 2.98 -1.26
N PRO A 23 -19.15 2.81 -1.38
CA PRO A 23 -20.03 3.84 -1.87
C PRO A 23 -20.04 5.06 -0.93
N ASN A 24 -20.18 6.25 -1.52
CA ASN A 24 -20.32 7.52 -0.79
C ASN A 24 -19.14 7.86 0.14
N ARG A 25 -17.96 7.31 -0.10
CA ARG A 25 -16.73 7.59 0.65
C ARG A 25 -15.69 8.28 -0.22
N THR A 26 -14.95 9.18 0.37
CA THR A 26 -13.69 9.67 -0.20
C THR A 26 -12.66 8.53 -0.26
N LEU A 27 -11.61 8.70 -1.04
CA LEU A 27 -10.55 7.68 -1.10
C LEU A 27 -9.94 7.38 0.27
N LEU A 28 -9.76 8.39 1.12
CA LEU A 28 -9.21 8.22 2.46
C LEU A 28 -10.15 7.43 3.37
N GLU A 29 -11.42 7.77 3.39
CA GLU A 29 -12.44 7.05 4.16
C GLU A 29 -12.59 5.61 3.68
N ALA A 30 -12.54 5.37 2.37
CA ALA A 30 -12.55 4.04 1.80
C ALA A 30 -11.30 3.24 2.22
N ASN A 31 -10.13 3.87 2.19
CA ASN A 31 -8.87 3.22 2.60
C ASN A 31 -8.87 2.89 4.10
N GLU A 32 -9.37 3.78 4.96
CA GLU A 32 -9.50 3.52 6.39
C GLU A 32 -10.46 2.36 6.67
N ALA A 33 -11.63 2.35 6.02
CA ALA A 33 -12.61 1.29 6.18
C ALA A 33 -12.07 -0.07 5.70
N VAL A 34 -11.38 -0.10 4.55
CA VAL A 34 -10.77 -1.33 4.05
C VAL A 34 -9.63 -1.78 4.94
N GLN A 35 -8.81 -0.88 5.46
CA GLN A 35 -7.76 -1.25 6.42
C GLN A 35 -8.36 -1.89 7.68
N ALA A 36 -9.49 -1.38 8.19
CA ALA A 36 -10.19 -2.02 9.31
C ALA A 36 -10.66 -3.44 8.97
N LEU A 37 -11.14 -3.69 7.74
CA LEU A 37 -11.51 -5.03 7.28
C LEU A 37 -10.30 -5.98 7.22
N LEU A 38 -9.10 -5.49 6.88
CA LEU A 38 -7.90 -6.34 6.86
C LEU A 38 -7.56 -6.92 8.24
N PHE A 39 -7.99 -6.24 9.32
CA PHE A 39 -7.76 -6.70 10.70
C PHE A 39 -8.95 -7.46 11.28
N LYS A 40 -10.17 -7.11 10.88
CA LYS A 40 -11.39 -7.61 11.53
C LYS A 40 -12.54 -7.77 10.53
N ALA A 41 -12.30 -8.46 9.42
CA ALA A 41 -13.40 -8.88 8.57
C ALA A 41 -14.26 -9.93 9.31
N GLN A 42 -15.58 -9.85 9.16
CA GLN A 42 -16.52 -10.78 9.75
C GLN A 42 -17.54 -11.24 8.71
N VAL A 43 -18.06 -12.43 8.89
CA VAL A 43 -19.19 -12.95 8.15
C VAL A 43 -20.28 -13.38 9.12
N ASP A 44 -21.48 -13.59 8.63
CA ASP A 44 -22.65 -13.89 9.43
C ASP A 44 -22.54 -15.20 10.26
N ARG A 45 -21.89 -16.22 9.68
CA ARG A 45 -21.79 -17.53 10.32
C ARG A 45 -20.63 -18.35 9.80
N ASN A 46 -20.08 -19.19 10.65
CA ASN A 46 -19.20 -20.29 10.25
C ASN A 46 -20.06 -21.44 9.71
N GLU A 47 -19.90 -21.79 8.43
CA GLU A 47 -20.74 -22.79 7.76
C GLU A 47 -20.52 -24.24 8.25
N ILE A 48 -19.43 -24.47 9.01
CA ILE A 48 -19.15 -25.80 9.60
C ILE A 48 -19.61 -25.88 11.05
N THR A 49 -19.27 -24.89 11.87
CA THR A 49 -19.51 -24.92 13.32
C THR A 49 -20.82 -24.25 13.73
N GLY A 50 -21.40 -23.41 12.86
CA GLY A 50 -22.56 -22.59 13.17
C GLY A 50 -22.28 -21.36 14.05
N GLU A 51 -21.02 -21.09 14.40
CA GLU A 51 -20.61 -19.92 15.18
C GLU A 51 -21.06 -18.64 14.48
N ALA A 52 -21.68 -17.71 15.23
CA ALA A 52 -22.12 -16.43 14.73
C ALA A 52 -20.95 -15.43 14.68
N ASP A 53 -20.95 -14.56 13.64
CA ASP A 53 -20.00 -13.45 13.46
C ASP A 53 -18.50 -13.83 13.56
N PRO A 54 -18.06 -14.99 12.99
CA PRO A 54 -16.66 -15.38 13.07
C PRO A 54 -15.76 -14.38 12.31
N VAL A 55 -14.57 -14.16 12.85
CA VAL A 55 -13.55 -13.31 12.20
C VAL A 55 -12.88 -14.06 11.06
N VAL A 56 -12.80 -13.43 9.91
CA VAL A 56 -12.11 -13.92 8.72
C VAL A 56 -10.73 -13.29 8.63
N ALA A 57 -9.69 -14.10 8.62
CA ALA A 57 -8.32 -13.64 8.42
C ALA A 57 -8.06 -13.41 6.91
N LEU A 58 -8.15 -12.17 6.46
CA LEU A 58 -7.77 -11.77 5.09
C LEU A 58 -6.25 -11.79 4.92
N ILE A 59 -5.53 -11.46 5.98
CA ILE A 59 -4.07 -11.51 6.09
C ILE A 59 -3.70 -12.24 7.38
N ASP A 60 -2.82 -13.24 7.29
CA ASP A 60 -2.27 -13.92 8.48
C ASP A 60 -1.08 -13.11 9.01
N PHE A 61 -1.35 -12.24 9.97
CA PHE A 61 -0.31 -11.42 10.62
C PHE A 61 0.54 -12.20 11.61
N ALA A 62 0.03 -13.31 12.14
CA ALA A 62 0.77 -14.14 13.10
C ALA A 62 1.82 -15.01 12.40
N HIS A 63 1.53 -15.41 11.16
CA HIS A 63 2.41 -16.26 10.37
C HIS A 63 2.56 -15.67 8.95
N PRO A 64 3.38 -14.61 8.77
CA PRO A 64 3.54 -13.92 7.49
C PRO A 64 3.81 -14.85 6.30
N GLN A 65 4.56 -15.92 6.53
CA GLN A 65 4.92 -16.92 5.50
C GLN A 65 3.72 -17.75 4.98
N ARG A 66 2.56 -17.69 5.62
CA ARG A 66 1.33 -18.34 5.14
C ARG A 66 0.57 -17.50 4.12
N ASN A 67 0.93 -16.22 4.00
CA ASN A 67 0.35 -15.36 2.98
C ASN A 67 1.01 -15.58 1.63
N ARG A 68 0.29 -15.24 0.56
CA ARG A 68 0.80 -15.24 -0.80
C ARG A 68 1.19 -13.84 -1.21
N PHE A 69 2.45 -13.65 -1.53
CA PHE A 69 2.99 -12.38 -2.01
C PHE A 69 3.20 -12.44 -3.52
N HIS A 70 2.73 -11.42 -4.24
CA HIS A 70 2.93 -11.28 -5.67
C HIS A 70 3.38 -9.86 -5.99
N ALA A 71 4.40 -9.74 -6.83
CA ALA A 71 4.79 -8.50 -7.48
C ALA A 71 4.39 -8.61 -8.95
N ILE A 72 3.50 -7.74 -9.41
CA ILE A 72 3.02 -7.73 -10.79
C ILE A 72 3.53 -6.45 -11.45
N ASN A 73 4.33 -6.61 -12.49
CA ASN A 73 4.81 -5.50 -13.29
C ASN A 73 3.79 -5.12 -14.37
N GLN A 74 3.74 -3.82 -14.71
CA GLN A 74 2.87 -3.28 -15.75
C GLN A 74 1.40 -3.70 -15.55
N PHE A 75 0.91 -3.57 -14.31
CA PHE A 75 -0.42 -4.00 -13.91
C PHE A 75 -1.48 -3.09 -14.55
N ARG A 76 -2.12 -3.57 -15.61
CA ARG A 76 -3.14 -2.84 -16.33
C ARG A 76 -4.49 -2.87 -15.62
N VAL A 77 -5.06 -1.69 -15.38
CA VAL A 77 -6.43 -1.51 -14.89
C VAL A 77 -7.20 -0.63 -15.86
N ASP A 78 -8.27 -1.17 -16.43
CA ASP A 78 -9.12 -0.41 -17.35
C ASP A 78 -9.97 0.61 -16.58
N THR A 79 -10.08 1.81 -17.16
CA THR A 79 -10.77 2.96 -16.57
C THR A 79 -11.85 3.48 -17.54
N PRO A 80 -12.94 2.72 -17.76
CA PRO A 80 -13.99 3.10 -18.70
C PRO A 80 -14.64 4.42 -18.26
N GLY A 81 -14.89 5.31 -19.23
CA GLY A 81 -15.50 6.61 -18.97
C GLY A 81 -14.55 7.66 -18.38
N CYS A 82 -13.26 7.36 -18.24
CA CYS A 82 -12.23 8.31 -17.84
C CYS A 82 -11.51 8.93 -19.04
N VAL A 83 -10.76 10.02 -18.79
CA VAL A 83 -9.93 10.70 -19.81
C VAL A 83 -8.90 9.74 -20.42
N LYS A 84 -8.34 8.86 -19.60
CA LYS A 84 -7.48 7.77 -20.04
C LYS A 84 -8.26 6.46 -20.02
N ARG A 85 -7.99 5.56 -20.97
CA ARG A 85 -8.67 4.25 -21.05
C ARG A 85 -8.21 3.26 -20.00
N CYS A 86 -7.00 3.43 -19.47
CA CYS A 86 -6.43 2.58 -18.45
C CYS A 86 -5.35 3.32 -17.65
N ILE A 87 -5.03 2.77 -16.49
CA ILE A 87 -3.79 3.03 -15.77
C ILE A 87 -2.92 1.79 -15.85
N ILE A 88 -1.60 1.97 -15.81
CA ILE A 88 -0.62 0.89 -15.85
C ILE A 88 0.50 1.24 -14.86
N PRO A 89 0.32 1.00 -13.55
CA PRO A 89 1.40 1.12 -12.59
C PRO A 89 2.56 0.19 -12.93
N ASP A 90 3.79 0.66 -12.73
CA ASP A 90 4.97 -0.13 -13.08
C ASP A 90 5.08 -1.40 -12.26
N ILE A 91 4.80 -1.34 -10.94
CA ILE A 91 4.72 -2.53 -10.10
C ILE A 91 3.59 -2.35 -9.08
N VAL A 92 2.81 -3.41 -8.88
CA VAL A 92 1.85 -3.52 -7.78
C VAL A 92 2.18 -4.75 -6.94
N LEU A 93 2.33 -4.56 -5.61
CA LEU A 93 2.55 -5.66 -4.68
C LEU A 93 1.22 -6.06 -4.04
N PHE A 94 0.94 -7.35 -4.12
CA PHE A 94 -0.27 -7.97 -3.57
C PHE A 94 0.06 -8.92 -2.42
N VAL A 95 -0.78 -8.91 -1.42
CA VAL A 95 -0.80 -9.92 -0.36
C VAL A 95 -2.16 -10.60 -0.39
N ASN A 96 -2.19 -11.91 -0.60
CA ASN A 96 -3.43 -12.70 -0.76
C ASN A 96 -4.39 -12.14 -1.84
N GLY A 97 -3.85 -11.50 -2.88
CA GLY A 97 -4.62 -10.84 -3.93
C GLY A 97 -5.08 -9.42 -3.60
N ILE A 98 -4.75 -8.89 -2.42
CA ILE A 98 -5.09 -7.53 -1.99
C ILE A 98 -3.92 -6.60 -2.34
N PRO A 99 -4.12 -5.53 -3.17
CA PRO A 99 -3.06 -4.62 -3.56
C PRO A 99 -2.67 -3.69 -2.41
N LEU A 100 -1.46 -3.83 -1.87
CA LEU A 100 -0.98 -3.04 -0.74
C LEU A 100 0.00 -1.94 -1.14
N VAL A 101 0.81 -2.15 -2.17
CA VAL A 101 1.84 -1.19 -2.57
C VAL A 101 1.74 -0.91 -4.07
N VAL A 102 1.78 0.36 -4.44
CA VAL A 102 1.84 0.80 -5.85
C VAL A 102 3.15 1.54 -6.05
N VAL A 103 3.93 1.08 -7.02
CA VAL A 103 5.25 1.62 -7.36
C VAL A 103 5.20 2.28 -8.73
N GLU A 104 5.76 3.47 -8.83
CA GLU A 104 6.02 4.17 -10.08
C GLU A 104 7.52 4.46 -10.23
N ALA A 105 8.09 3.99 -11.32
CA ALA A 105 9.51 4.12 -11.65
C ALA A 105 9.71 5.09 -12.81
N LYS A 106 10.78 5.87 -12.74
CA LYS A 106 11.21 6.73 -13.84
C LYS A 106 12.67 6.46 -14.18
N VAL A 107 13.00 6.64 -15.45
CA VAL A 107 14.38 6.56 -15.88
C VAL A 107 15.14 7.76 -15.33
N ALA A 108 16.38 7.54 -14.88
CA ALA A 108 17.29 8.59 -14.52
C ALA A 108 17.84 9.24 -15.80
N ASP A 109 17.04 10.14 -16.38
CA ASP A 109 17.43 10.89 -17.57
C ASP A 109 17.91 12.29 -17.15
N ALA A 110 19.12 12.65 -17.56
CA ALA A 110 19.71 13.95 -17.30
C ALA A 110 18.90 15.11 -17.92
N THR A 111 18.05 14.83 -18.90
CA THR A 111 17.18 15.81 -19.56
C THR A 111 15.84 16.01 -18.84
N ALA A 112 15.43 15.08 -17.98
CA ALA A 112 14.19 15.17 -17.22
C ALA A 112 14.37 16.10 -16.00
N ALA A 113 13.64 17.19 -15.96
CA ALA A 113 13.80 18.23 -14.93
C ALA A 113 13.62 17.71 -13.49
N ASN A 114 12.72 16.76 -13.25
CA ASN A 114 12.51 16.12 -11.93
C ASN A 114 11.77 14.78 -12.04
N PRO A 115 12.47 13.66 -12.28
CA PRO A 115 11.82 12.36 -12.46
C PRO A 115 11.06 11.86 -11.22
N MET A 116 11.51 12.20 -10.02
CA MET A 116 10.81 11.85 -8.78
C MET A 116 9.48 12.61 -8.64
N HIS A 117 9.42 13.85 -9.12
CA HIS A 117 8.16 14.60 -9.17
C HIS A 117 7.24 14.02 -10.24
N ALA A 118 7.74 13.67 -11.41
CA ALA A 118 6.95 13.04 -12.47
C ALA A 118 6.33 11.70 -12.01
N ALA A 119 7.08 10.90 -11.24
CA ALA A 119 6.54 9.69 -10.63
C ALA A 119 5.42 9.99 -9.62
N PHE A 120 5.58 11.01 -8.79
CA PHE A 120 4.55 11.47 -7.86
C PHE A 120 3.28 11.93 -8.57
N GLU A 121 3.39 12.77 -9.61
CA GLU A 121 2.25 13.22 -10.42
C GLU A 121 1.51 12.05 -11.08
N GLN A 122 2.24 11.02 -11.48
CA GLN A 122 1.62 9.83 -12.05
C GLN A 122 0.87 9.00 -11.01
N LEU A 123 1.39 8.87 -9.79
CA LEU A 123 0.68 8.26 -8.67
C LEU A 123 -0.59 9.06 -8.29
N LEU A 124 -0.55 10.40 -8.36
CA LEU A 124 -1.74 11.24 -8.19
C LEU A 124 -2.77 10.96 -9.28
N ARG A 125 -2.34 10.88 -10.53
CA ARG A 125 -3.21 10.55 -11.67
C ARG A 125 -3.91 9.21 -11.47
N TYR A 126 -3.20 8.18 -11.07
CA TYR A 126 -3.76 6.84 -10.88
C TYR A 126 -4.91 6.80 -9.87
N ARG A 127 -4.89 7.66 -8.86
CA ARG A 127 -5.92 7.74 -7.81
C ARG A 127 -6.92 8.90 -7.97
N ASN A 128 -6.97 9.54 -9.14
CA ASN A 128 -7.77 10.76 -9.39
C ASN A 128 -7.45 11.91 -8.44
N GLY A 129 -6.18 12.08 -8.08
CA GLY A 129 -5.74 13.04 -7.07
C GLY A 129 -5.16 14.34 -7.62
N ARG A 130 -4.99 14.47 -8.96
CA ARG A 130 -4.44 15.69 -9.55
C ARG A 130 -5.44 16.84 -9.47
N PRO A 131 -5.05 18.01 -8.91
CA PRO A 131 -5.97 19.12 -8.68
C PRO A 131 -6.64 19.63 -9.98
N GLU A 132 -5.90 19.73 -11.07
CA GLU A 132 -6.37 20.28 -12.34
C GLU A 132 -7.50 19.42 -12.95
N THR A 133 -7.37 18.10 -12.95
CA THR A 133 -8.42 17.20 -13.45
C THR A 133 -9.60 17.11 -12.51
N LYS A 134 -9.35 17.09 -11.20
CA LYS A 134 -10.39 17.05 -10.18
C LYS A 134 -11.25 18.31 -10.20
N ASN A 135 -10.64 19.49 -10.29
CA ASN A 135 -11.36 20.75 -10.35
C ASN A 135 -12.18 20.89 -11.65
N ALA A 136 -11.74 20.26 -12.73
CA ALA A 136 -12.48 20.18 -13.99
C ALA A 136 -13.58 19.09 -13.98
N GLY A 137 -13.78 18.37 -12.88
CA GLY A 137 -14.74 17.26 -12.79
C GLY A 137 -14.34 16.02 -13.60
N LEU A 138 -13.08 15.94 -14.04
CA LEU A 138 -12.57 14.85 -14.88
C LEU A 138 -12.02 13.71 -14.03
N ARG A 139 -12.20 12.49 -14.51
CA ARG A 139 -11.63 11.28 -13.93
C ARG A 139 -10.57 10.72 -14.87
N GLU A 140 -9.45 10.25 -14.33
CA GLU A 140 -8.31 9.78 -15.13
C GLU A 140 -7.63 8.52 -14.58
N GLY A 141 -8.09 8.01 -13.46
CA GLY A 141 -7.52 6.87 -12.77
C GLY A 141 -8.57 5.91 -12.21
N GLU A 142 -8.12 4.97 -11.38
CA GLU A 142 -8.96 3.98 -10.72
C GLU A 142 -8.72 3.99 -9.20
N PRO A 143 -9.46 4.80 -8.44
CA PRO A 143 -9.31 4.91 -7.00
C PRO A 143 -9.48 3.58 -6.24
N ARG A 144 -10.25 2.62 -6.79
CA ARG A 144 -10.47 1.32 -6.15
C ARG A 144 -9.19 0.52 -5.94
N LEU A 145 -8.19 0.69 -6.82
CA LEU A 145 -6.86 0.09 -6.63
C LEU A 145 -6.19 0.56 -5.33
N PHE A 146 -6.60 1.72 -4.81
CA PHE A 146 -6.00 2.35 -3.64
C PHE A 146 -6.84 2.22 -2.37
N HIS A 147 -7.99 1.53 -2.39
CA HIS A 147 -8.81 1.28 -1.20
C HIS A 147 -8.04 0.48 -0.14
N SER A 148 -7.23 -0.47 -0.52
CA SER A 148 -6.39 -1.25 0.40
C SER A 148 -4.93 -0.78 0.46
N ASN A 149 -4.57 0.28 -0.28
CA ASN A 149 -3.19 0.71 -0.42
C ASN A 149 -2.57 1.11 0.93
N LEU A 150 -1.44 0.50 1.24
CA LEU A 150 -0.60 0.84 2.39
C LEU A 150 0.41 1.93 2.01
N LEU A 151 1.14 1.70 0.91
CA LEU A 151 2.25 2.54 0.49
C LEU A 151 2.15 2.90 -1.00
N LEU A 152 2.54 4.14 -1.28
CA LEU A 152 2.92 4.60 -2.60
C LEU A 152 4.44 4.69 -2.65
N VAL A 153 5.06 4.15 -3.68
CA VAL A 153 6.50 4.18 -3.88
C VAL A 153 6.82 4.89 -5.18
N ARG A 154 7.76 5.82 -5.13
CA ARG A 154 8.35 6.46 -6.30
C ARG A 154 9.83 6.17 -6.37
N THR A 155 10.35 5.87 -7.55
CA THR A 155 11.76 5.53 -7.71
C THR A 155 12.34 6.05 -9.03
N CYS A 156 13.63 6.39 -9.00
CA CYS A 156 14.38 6.82 -10.17
C CYS A 156 15.88 6.58 -9.93
N GLY A 157 16.50 5.72 -10.74
CA GLY A 157 17.88 5.29 -10.51
C GLY A 157 18.03 4.69 -9.10
N GLU A 158 18.99 5.18 -8.35
CA GLU A 158 19.26 4.72 -6.98
C GLU A 158 18.27 5.28 -5.93
N ARG A 159 17.55 6.35 -6.27
CA ARG A 159 16.59 6.99 -5.35
C ARG A 159 15.30 6.19 -5.29
N CYS A 160 14.82 5.97 -4.06
CA CYS A 160 13.56 5.30 -3.81
C CYS A 160 12.92 5.83 -2.53
N GLU A 161 11.70 6.31 -2.64
CA GLU A 161 10.99 6.97 -1.55
C GLU A 161 9.56 6.44 -1.46
N PHE A 162 9.02 6.38 -0.27
CA PHE A 162 7.65 5.93 -0.02
C PHE A 162 6.84 6.99 0.73
N GLY A 163 5.54 6.93 0.54
CA GLY A 163 4.54 7.74 1.21
C GLY A 163 3.20 7.01 1.26
N THR A 164 2.16 7.71 1.69
CA THR A 164 0.79 7.21 1.75
C THR A 164 -0.09 7.91 0.70
N ILE A 165 -1.34 7.47 0.60
CA ILE A 165 -2.33 8.14 -0.27
C ILE A 165 -2.62 9.61 0.10
N THR A 166 -2.22 10.05 1.29
CA THR A 166 -2.39 11.45 1.73
C THR A 166 -1.10 12.25 1.72
N SER A 167 0.06 11.62 1.43
CA SER A 167 1.35 12.30 1.37
C SER A 167 1.39 13.30 0.23
N GLY A 168 1.83 14.53 0.53
CA GLY A 168 2.31 15.48 -0.46
C GLY A 168 3.71 15.08 -0.97
N HIS A 169 4.19 15.76 -2.00
CA HIS A 169 5.50 15.48 -2.59
C HIS A 169 6.64 15.51 -1.55
N GLU A 170 6.57 16.43 -0.61
CA GLU A 170 7.54 16.65 0.47
C GLU A 170 7.48 15.60 1.59
N HIS A 171 6.43 14.77 1.60
CA HIS A 171 6.20 13.75 2.61
C HIS A 171 6.48 12.32 2.10
N PHE A 172 7.34 12.22 1.09
CA PHE A 172 7.93 10.95 0.68
C PHE A 172 9.33 10.82 1.27
N TYR A 173 9.66 9.67 1.83
CA TYR A 173 10.91 9.43 2.56
C TYR A 173 11.61 8.17 2.10
N ALA A 174 12.94 8.17 2.12
CA ALA A 174 13.72 6.96 1.90
C ALA A 174 13.67 6.05 3.14
N TRP A 175 13.55 4.75 2.92
CA TRP A 175 13.83 3.76 3.94
C TRP A 175 15.34 3.48 3.95
N LYS A 176 15.99 3.63 5.10
CA LYS A 176 17.46 3.65 5.17
C LYS A 176 18.06 2.53 6.00
N ASP A 177 17.30 1.50 6.32
CA ASP A 177 17.76 0.39 7.17
C ASP A 177 17.11 -0.93 6.76
N ILE A 178 17.86 -2.02 6.83
CA ILE A 178 17.39 -3.39 6.65
C ILE A 178 17.34 -4.15 8.00
N TRP A 179 17.25 -3.41 9.13
CA TRP A 179 17.14 -4.04 10.44
C TRP A 179 15.95 -5.03 10.52
N PRO A 180 16.09 -6.20 11.16
CA PRO A 180 17.21 -6.63 12.02
C PRO A 180 18.45 -7.16 11.28
N GLU A 181 18.41 -7.32 9.96
CA GLU A 181 19.51 -7.89 9.15
C GLU A 181 20.69 -6.93 8.95
N SER A 182 20.51 -5.64 9.20
CA SER A 182 21.46 -4.56 8.89
C SER A 182 22.87 -4.71 9.44
N ARG A 183 23.06 -5.56 10.46
CA ARG A 183 24.38 -5.75 11.09
C ARG A 183 25.23 -6.84 10.44
N ARG A 184 24.67 -7.64 9.52
CA ARG A 184 25.36 -8.85 9.04
C ARG A 184 25.75 -8.84 7.58
N GLN A 185 25.07 -8.10 6.71
CA GLN A 185 25.20 -8.31 5.26
C GLN A 185 25.27 -7.04 4.40
N TYR A 186 24.90 -5.87 4.91
CA TYR A 186 24.87 -4.67 4.09
C TYR A 186 26.03 -3.73 4.40
N THR A 187 27.03 -3.75 3.53
CA THR A 187 28.04 -2.70 3.44
C THR A 187 27.81 -1.99 2.11
N PRO A 188 27.20 -0.79 2.09
CA PRO A 188 27.08 -0.06 0.83
C PRO A 188 28.47 0.21 0.25
N PRO A 189 28.66 0.14 -1.06
CA PRO A 189 29.84 0.67 -1.70
C PRO A 189 29.99 2.13 -1.29
N LEU A 190 31.21 2.56 -0.97
CA LEU A 190 31.53 3.92 -0.59
C LEU A 190 30.86 4.92 -1.56
N GLY A 191 29.96 5.75 -1.04
CA GLY A 191 29.36 6.89 -1.74
C GLY A 191 28.04 6.66 -2.47
N VAL A 192 27.41 5.48 -2.43
CA VAL A 192 26.13 5.24 -3.09
C VAL A 192 25.09 4.73 -2.09
N GLU A 193 24.07 5.54 -1.82
CA GLU A 193 22.87 5.07 -1.11
C GLU A 193 22.01 4.25 -2.08
N ARG A 194 21.97 2.93 -1.91
CA ARG A 194 21.12 2.01 -2.66
C ARG A 194 19.71 1.99 -2.06
N GLN A 195 18.99 3.10 -2.21
CA GLN A 195 17.67 3.26 -1.58
C GLN A 195 16.64 2.23 -2.04
N GLN A 196 16.72 1.78 -3.30
CA GLN A 196 15.84 0.71 -3.81
C GLN A 196 16.05 -0.60 -3.05
N GLU A 197 17.31 -1.03 -2.90
CA GLU A 197 17.62 -2.26 -2.18
C GLU A 197 17.23 -2.17 -0.71
N LEU A 198 17.49 -1.03 -0.06
CA LEU A 198 17.10 -0.79 1.32
C LEU A 198 15.59 -0.81 1.51
N LEU A 199 14.84 -0.25 0.55
CA LEU A 199 13.37 -0.32 0.59
C LEU A 199 12.89 -1.76 0.42
N ILE A 200 13.41 -2.49 -0.56
CA ILE A 200 12.98 -3.87 -0.88
C ILE A 200 13.32 -4.82 0.27
N GLN A 201 14.56 -4.80 0.75
CA GLN A 201 15.03 -5.71 1.80
C GLN A 201 14.54 -5.30 3.20
N GLY A 202 14.28 -4.02 3.42
CA GLY A 202 13.78 -3.48 4.68
C GLY A 202 12.27 -3.42 4.72
N LEU A 203 11.69 -2.34 4.22
CA LEU A 203 10.24 -2.04 4.34
C LEU A 203 9.34 -3.04 3.60
N LEU A 204 9.74 -3.46 2.39
CA LEU A 204 8.92 -4.35 1.56
C LEU A 204 9.21 -5.84 1.81
N ALA A 205 10.13 -6.19 2.69
CA ALA A 205 10.26 -7.55 3.18
C ALA A 205 8.92 -8.00 3.79
N PRO A 206 8.43 -9.22 3.50
CA PRO A 206 7.11 -9.68 3.91
C PRO A 206 6.77 -9.45 5.38
N ASP A 207 7.67 -9.81 6.28
CA ASP A 207 7.47 -9.66 7.72
C ASP A 207 7.39 -8.18 8.13
N THR A 208 8.29 -7.35 7.63
CA THR A 208 8.30 -5.91 7.92
C THR A 208 7.08 -5.20 7.34
N LEU A 209 6.70 -5.52 6.09
CA LEU A 209 5.55 -4.92 5.44
C LEU A 209 4.27 -5.18 6.22
N LEU A 210 4.04 -6.43 6.64
CA LEU A 210 2.86 -6.79 7.43
C LEU A 210 2.90 -6.20 8.84
N ASP A 211 4.07 -6.15 9.47
CA ASP A 211 4.21 -5.54 10.78
C ASP A 211 3.96 -4.02 10.73
N VAL A 212 4.48 -3.32 9.72
CA VAL A 212 4.22 -1.89 9.50
C VAL A 212 2.73 -1.63 9.24
N LEU A 213 2.06 -2.47 8.43
CA LEU A 213 0.62 -2.38 8.24
C LEU A 213 -0.12 -2.51 9.57
N ARG A 214 0.28 -3.46 10.41
CA ARG A 214 -0.40 -3.79 11.67
C ARG A 214 -0.14 -2.78 12.78
N THR A 215 1.11 -2.31 12.94
CA THR A 215 1.56 -1.61 14.15
C THR A 215 1.96 -0.16 13.93
N SER A 216 2.24 0.21 12.70
CA SER A 216 2.93 1.47 12.41
C SER A 216 2.25 2.32 11.32
N THR A 217 0.97 2.05 11.08
CA THR A 217 0.12 2.81 10.16
C THR A 217 -1.11 3.31 10.89
N VAL A 218 -1.34 4.61 10.86
CA VAL A 218 -2.44 5.25 11.60
C VAL A 218 -3.18 6.26 10.72
N PHE A 219 -4.47 6.44 11.02
CA PHE A 219 -5.26 7.58 10.52
C PHE A 219 -5.42 8.57 11.66
N MET A 220 -5.13 9.82 11.40
CA MET A 220 -5.18 10.86 12.43
C MET A 220 -5.70 12.19 11.88
N ASP A 221 -6.33 12.96 12.73
CA ASP A 221 -6.73 14.30 12.41
C ASP A 221 -5.58 15.27 12.74
N ILE A 222 -5.31 16.17 11.80
CA ILE A 222 -4.35 17.26 11.97
C ILE A 222 -5.07 18.59 11.96
N ASP A 223 -4.32 19.69 12.06
CA ASP A 223 -4.87 21.05 12.12
C ASP A 223 -5.95 21.31 11.06
N ALA A 224 -6.97 22.08 11.45
CA ALA A 224 -8.16 22.41 10.65
C ALA A 224 -9.07 21.21 10.30
N GLY A 225 -9.00 20.10 11.06
CA GLY A 225 -9.87 18.93 10.87
C GLY A 225 -9.54 18.10 9.64
N ARG A 226 -8.36 18.26 9.07
CA ARG A 226 -7.89 17.45 7.95
C ARG A 226 -7.41 16.08 8.43
N ARG A 227 -8.10 15.02 8.01
CA ARG A 227 -7.69 13.65 8.29
C ARG A 227 -6.60 13.20 7.32
N ILE A 228 -5.58 12.50 7.82
CA ILE A 228 -4.48 11.94 7.02
C ILE A 228 -4.17 10.51 7.43
N LYS A 229 -3.58 9.76 6.50
CA LYS A 229 -2.93 8.47 6.77
C LYS A 229 -1.43 8.69 6.93
N VAL A 230 -0.88 8.16 8.00
CA VAL A 230 0.55 8.25 8.32
C VAL A 230 1.13 6.85 8.45
N VAL A 231 2.33 6.68 7.96
CA VAL A 231 3.17 5.49 8.16
C VAL A 231 4.48 5.90 8.81
N CYS A 232 5.03 5.05 9.68
CA CYS A 232 6.28 5.34 10.38
C CYS A 232 7.47 5.48 9.43
N ARG A 233 8.46 6.26 9.84
CA ARG A 233 9.81 6.26 9.23
C ARG A 233 10.65 5.12 9.82
N TYR A 234 11.71 4.73 9.13
CA TYR A 234 12.57 3.62 9.57
C TYR A 234 13.13 3.78 10.99
N GLN A 235 13.48 5.03 11.42
CA GLN A 235 13.96 5.29 12.78
C GLN A 235 12.88 5.01 13.82
N GLN A 236 11.65 5.42 13.55
CA GLN A 236 10.50 5.21 14.44
C GLN A 236 10.17 3.73 14.54
N TYR A 237 10.12 3.03 13.41
CA TYR A 237 9.92 1.58 13.37
C TYR A 237 10.98 0.84 14.19
N ARG A 238 12.26 1.11 13.92
CA ARG A 238 13.38 0.50 14.64
C ARG A 238 13.35 0.80 16.14
N ALA A 239 13.05 2.05 16.52
CA ALA A 239 12.97 2.43 17.94
C ALA A 239 11.83 1.68 18.65
N ALA A 240 10.63 1.66 18.05
CA ALA A 240 9.47 0.97 18.59
C ALA A 240 9.74 -0.53 18.78
N ARG A 241 10.32 -1.19 17.78
CA ARG A 241 10.66 -2.62 17.86
C ARG A 241 11.66 -2.93 18.97
N LYS A 242 12.70 -2.10 19.13
CA LYS A 242 13.69 -2.27 20.20
C LYS A 242 13.17 -2.04 21.62
N ILE A 243 12.05 -1.34 21.78
CA ILE A 243 11.42 -1.14 23.09
C ILE A 243 10.57 -2.38 23.45
N VAL A 244 10.02 -3.07 22.45
CA VAL A 244 9.12 -4.21 22.65
C VAL A 244 9.88 -5.53 22.76
N GLU A 245 11.10 -5.62 22.23
CA GLU A 245 12.03 -6.76 22.40
C GLU A 245 12.67 -6.78 23.79
#